data_97cdccf1d21d7bc31ec13264ed5e31c4
#
_entry.id   97cdccf1d21d7bc31ec13264ed5e31c4
#
_cell.length_a   1.000
_cell.length_b   1.000
_cell.length_c   1.000
_cell.angle_alpha   90.00
_cell.angle_beta   90.00
_cell.angle_gamma   90.00
#
_symmetry.space_group_name_H-M   'P 1'
#
loop_
_entity.id
_entity.type
_entity.pdbx_description
1 polymer ?
#
loop_
_entity_poly.entity_id
_entity_poly.type
_entity_poly.pdbx_seq_one_letter_code
_entity_poly.pdbx_strand_id
1 'polypeptide(L)'
;MAVLSKKIDFVLFVSVKMANPNGDPLNGNRPRTDYGGYGEITAECIKRKIRNRMQDLGYPIFVQSNDRSDDGFTSLSDRASALIAKKLEEKHLAEDKSDKKAKKGDKVSPEEYAAWTCETWLDVRSFGQVFAFNNKKDKEAAGVSVGVRGPISIHQAVSIDPVEVCSYQITKSVNGENKDGKEGKSSDTMGMKHMIKFGMYEIKGAINVQLATKTGFTDED
;
A
#
# COMPACT_ATOMS: atom_id res chain seq x y z
N MET A 1 -2.73 -22.01 -12.10
CA MET A 1 -3.64 -20.97 -12.64
C MET A 1 -3.01 -20.39 -13.88
N ALA A 2 -3.81 -20.00 -14.87
CA ALA A 2 -3.28 -19.39 -16.11
C ALA A 2 -2.92 -17.93 -15.82
N VAL A 3 -1.74 -17.50 -16.29
CA VAL A 3 -1.33 -16.09 -16.23
C VAL A 3 -2.28 -15.24 -17.06
N LEU A 4 -2.49 -14.00 -16.69
CA LEU A 4 -3.33 -13.04 -17.42
C LEU A 4 -3.07 -13.10 -18.94
N SER A 5 -4.11 -13.38 -19.70
CA SER A 5 -4.00 -13.67 -21.15
C SER A 5 -4.22 -12.43 -22.02
N LYS A 6 -4.92 -11.41 -21.51
CA LYS A 6 -5.30 -10.22 -22.27
C LYS A 6 -4.94 -8.94 -21.53
N LYS A 7 -4.48 -7.92 -22.26
CA LYS A 7 -4.35 -6.56 -21.72
C LYS A 7 -5.72 -6.02 -21.32
N ILE A 8 -5.79 -5.36 -20.20
CA ILE A 8 -7.00 -4.69 -19.70
C ILE A 8 -6.69 -3.21 -19.56
N ASP A 9 -7.50 -2.37 -20.18
CA ASP A 9 -7.56 -0.93 -19.90
C ASP A 9 -8.89 -0.66 -19.21
N PHE A 10 -8.87 0.14 -18.14
CA PHE A 10 -10.08 0.41 -17.36
C PHE A 10 -10.19 1.89 -16.96
N VAL A 11 -11.43 2.33 -16.80
CA VAL A 11 -11.77 3.63 -16.22
C VAL A 11 -12.78 3.38 -15.10
N LEU A 12 -12.53 4.01 -13.94
CA LEU A 12 -13.45 4.00 -12.80
C LEU A 12 -13.88 5.42 -12.49
N PHE A 13 -15.14 5.59 -12.14
CA PHE A 13 -15.69 6.85 -11.66
C PHE A 13 -16.02 6.75 -10.17
N VAL A 14 -15.58 7.74 -9.40
CA VAL A 14 -15.82 7.81 -7.96
C VAL A 14 -16.48 9.13 -7.64
N SER A 15 -17.69 9.09 -7.11
CA SER A 15 -18.37 10.27 -6.58
C SER A 15 -17.95 10.53 -5.13
N VAL A 16 -17.61 11.76 -4.84
CA VAL A 16 -17.28 12.25 -3.49
C VAL A 16 -18.30 13.30 -3.11
N LYS A 17 -18.96 13.12 -1.97
CA LYS A 17 -19.93 14.06 -1.42
C LYS A 17 -19.66 14.28 0.06
N MET A 18 -19.46 15.52 0.48
CA MET A 18 -19.18 15.90 1.86
C MET A 18 -18.10 15.02 2.53
N ALA A 19 -16.99 14.79 1.79
CA ALA A 19 -15.89 13.93 2.23
C ALA A 19 -14.54 14.47 1.77
N ASN A 20 -13.46 14.01 2.42
CA ASN A 20 -12.09 14.28 1.99
C ASN A 20 -11.51 13.00 1.39
N PRO A 21 -11.42 12.88 0.06
CA PRO A 21 -10.95 11.66 -0.58
C PRO A 21 -9.44 11.46 -0.43
N ASN A 22 -8.67 12.56 -0.39
CA ASN A 22 -7.23 12.56 -0.23
C ASN A 22 -6.74 13.91 0.32
N GLY A 23 -6.55 13.96 1.63
CA GLY A 23 -6.04 15.15 2.31
C GLY A 23 -4.56 15.41 2.03
N ASP A 24 -4.18 16.68 2.03
CA ASP A 24 -2.80 17.13 1.94
C ASP A 24 -2.25 17.45 3.35
N PRO A 25 -1.31 16.62 3.89
CA PRO A 25 -0.75 16.84 5.22
C PRO A 25 -0.02 18.17 5.38
N LEU A 26 0.56 18.69 4.29
CA LEU A 26 1.30 19.95 4.29
C LEU A 26 0.38 21.18 4.20
N ASN A 27 -0.91 20.97 3.89
CA ASN A 27 -1.91 22.02 3.74
C ASN A 27 -3.09 21.81 4.70
N GLY A 28 -2.81 21.53 5.96
CA GLY A 28 -3.84 21.35 7.00
C GLY A 28 -4.86 20.25 6.71
N ASN A 29 -4.44 19.20 6.00
CA ASN A 29 -5.27 18.09 5.56
C ASN A 29 -6.47 18.51 4.69
N ARG A 30 -6.33 19.58 3.91
CA ARG A 30 -7.32 19.97 2.89
C ARG A 30 -7.35 18.94 1.78
N PRO A 31 -8.52 18.67 1.16
CA PRO A 31 -8.59 17.90 -0.07
C PRO A 31 -7.63 18.47 -1.12
N ARG A 32 -6.89 17.59 -1.80
CA ARG A 32 -5.97 18.01 -2.85
C ARG A 32 -6.72 18.56 -4.05
N THR A 33 -6.24 19.69 -4.57
CA THR A 33 -6.69 20.28 -5.82
C THR A 33 -5.50 20.81 -6.61
N ASP A 34 -5.63 20.85 -7.93
CA ASP A 34 -4.69 21.55 -8.78
C ASP A 34 -4.94 23.07 -8.78
N TYR A 35 -4.17 23.83 -9.57
CA TYR A 35 -4.32 25.28 -9.71
C TYR A 35 -5.63 25.71 -10.41
N GLY A 36 -6.25 24.81 -11.17
CA GLY A 36 -7.53 25.01 -11.83
C GLY A 36 -8.74 24.73 -10.92
N GLY A 37 -8.49 24.28 -9.69
CA GLY A 37 -9.53 23.87 -8.75
C GLY A 37 -10.07 22.46 -8.99
N TYR A 38 -9.46 21.67 -9.89
CA TYR A 38 -9.83 20.27 -10.06
C TYR A 38 -9.32 19.44 -8.89
N GLY A 39 -10.20 18.63 -8.32
CA GLY A 39 -9.85 17.75 -7.21
C GLY A 39 -8.95 16.61 -7.65
N GLU A 40 -8.00 16.23 -6.79
CA GLU A 40 -7.01 15.20 -7.07
C GLU A 40 -7.01 14.08 -6.02
N ILE A 41 -6.85 12.82 -6.47
CA ILE A 41 -6.57 11.68 -5.60
C ILE A 41 -5.32 11.00 -6.14
N THR A 42 -4.25 10.94 -5.35
CA THR A 42 -2.97 10.37 -5.78
C THR A 42 -3.10 8.87 -6.04
N ALA A 43 -2.27 8.36 -6.95
CA ALA A 43 -2.21 6.92 -7.25
C ALA A 43 -1.88 6.08 -6.00
N GLU A 44 -1.05 6.60 -5.09
CA GLU A 44 -0.69 5.96 -3.82
C GLU A 44 -1.91 5.85 -2.89
N CYS A 45 -2.72 6.90 -2.81
CA CYS A 45 -3.96 6.89 -2.04
C CYS A 45 -4.96 5.86 -2.60
N ILE A 46 -5.10 5.79 -3.92
CA ILE A 46 -5.95 4.80 -4.60
C ILE A 46 -5.43 3.38 -4.31
N LYS A 47 -4.14 3.14 -4.53
CA LYS A 47 -3.52 1.83 -4.25
C LYS A 47 -3.65 1.43 -2.77
N ARG A 48 -3.60 2.39 -1.82
CA ARG A 48 -3.86 2.10 -0.41
C ARG A 48 -5.29 1.61 -0.18
N LYS A 49 -6.28 2.26 -0.80
CA LYS A 49 -7.69 1.84 -0.70
C LYS A 49 -7.91 0.45 -1.29
N ILE A 50 -7.28 0.16 -2.43
CA ILE A 50 -7.33 -1.18 -3.06
C ILE A 50 -6.68 -2.23 -2.15
N ARG A 51 -5.47 -1.97 -1.59
CA ARG A 51 -4.83 -2.88 -0.63
C ARG A 51 -5.69 -3.16 0.59
N ASN A 52 -6.32 -2.14 1.15
CA ASN A 52 -7.24 -2.33 2.27
C ASN A 52 -8.41 -3.25 1.87
N ARG A 53 -8.93 -3.10 0.65
CA ARG A 53 -10.00 -3.97 0.15
C ARG A 53 -9.52 -5.39 -0.12
N MET A 54 -8.31 -5.59 -0.66
CA MET A 54 -7.69 -6.91 -0.80
C MET A 54 -7.61 -7.60 0.57
N GLN A 55 -7.19 -6.88 1.60
CA GLN A 55 -7.10 -7.38 2.97
C GLN A 55 -8.49 -7.73 3.54
N ASP A 56 -9.52 -6.90 3.32
CA ASP A 56 -10.91 -7.18 3.70
C ASP A 56 -11.46 -8.46 3.03
N LEU A 57 -10.95 -8.79 1.85
CA LEU A 57 -11.29 -10.01 1.12
C LEU A 57 -10.45 -11.23 1.54
N GLY A 58 -9.53 -11.06 2.50
CA GLY A 58 -8.68 -12.13 3.03
C GLY A 58 -7.44 -12.42 2.21
N TYR A 59 -7.08 -11.58 1.24
CA TYR A 59 -5.83 -11.73 0.50
C TYR A 59 -4.63 -11.24 1.32
N PRO A 60 -3.52 -12.00 1.35
CA PRO A 60 -2.30 -11.54 1.99
C PRO A 60 -1.70 -10.38 1.19
N ILE A 61 -1.36 -9.30 1.90
CA ILE A 61 -0.70 -8.12 1.31
C ILE A 61 0.56 -7.77 2.08
N PHE A 62 1.56 -7.27 1.36
CA PHE A 62 2.83 -6.86 1.93
C PHE A 62 2.76 -5.50 2.62
N VAL A 63 2.20 -4.49 1.91
CA VAL A 63 2.17 -3.11 2.40
C VAL A 63 0.90 -2.90 3.22
N GLN A 64 0.92 -3.33 4.48
CA GLN A 64 -0.16 -3.07 5.44
C GLN A 64 0.05 -1.73 6.14
N SER A 65 -1.03 -1.04 6.49
CA SER A 65 -0.97 0.12 7.38
C SER A 65 -0.90 -0.34 8.84
N ASN A 66 -0.29 0.47 9.72
CA ASN A 66 -0.06 0.07 11.11
C ASN A 66 -1.34 -0.22 11.89
N ASP A 67 -2.43 0.49 11.57
CA ASP A 67 -3.76 0.31 12.16
C ASP A 67 -4.48 -0.95 11.65
N ARG A 68 -3.98 -1.58 10.58
CA ARG A 68 -4.53 -2.78 9.96
C ARG A 68 -3.52 -3.92 9.84
N SER A 69 -2.43 -3.87 10.60
CA SER A 69 -1.46 -4.97 10.63
C SER A 69 -2.08 -6.19 11.31
N ASP A 70 -2.16 -7.31 10.57
CA ASP A 70 -2.80 -8.57 11.00
C ASP A 70 -1.81 -9.71 11.25
N ASP A 71 -0.53 -9.48 10.95
CA ASP A 71 0.55 -10.48 11.05
C ASP A 71 1.58 -10.20 12.19
N GLY A 72 1.36 -9.11 12.95
CA GLY A 72 2.20 -8.73 14.08
C GLY A 72 3.53 -8.05 13.71
N PHE A 73 3.83 -7.86 12.41
CA PHE A 73 5.03 -7.12 11.99
C PHE A 73 4.78 -5.61 12.00
N THR A 74 5.74 -4.87 12.51
CA THR A 74 5.70 -3.39 12.58
C THR A 74 6.48 -2.71 11.47
N SER A 75 7.28 -3.47 10.69
CA SER A 75 8.05 -2.95 9.58
C SER A 75 7.96 -3.85 8.34
N LEU A 76 8.09 -3.23 7.16
CA LEU A 76 8.16 -3.96 5.89
C LEU A 76 9.42 -4.84 5.82
N SER A 77 10.52 -4.38 6.42
CA SER A 77 11.77 -5.14 6.48
C SER A 77 11.60 -6.46 7.24
N ASP A 78 11.00 -6.40 8.44
CA ASP A 78 10.81 -7.59 9.28
C ASP A 78 9.84 -8.58 8.62
N ARG A 79 8.76 -8.08 8.00
CA ARG A 79 7.81 -8.91 7.24
C ARG A 79 8.47 -9.62 6.07
N ALA A 80 9.32 -8.91 5.31
CA ALA A 80 10.06 -9.50 4.20
C ALA A 80 11.09 -10.54 4.69
N SER A 81 11.87 -10.21 5.73
CA SER A 81 12.88 -11.10 6.30
C SER A 81 12.26 -12.39 6.85
N ALA A 82 11.10 -12.30 7.51
CA ALA A 82 10.39 -13.47 8.02
C ALA A 82 9.94 -14.42 6.91
N LEU A 83 9.42 -13.87 5.79
CA LEU A 83 9.06 -14.69 4.62
C LEU A 83 10.27 -15.41 4.06
N ILE A 84 11.38 -14.69 3.85
CA ILE A 84 12.59 -15.25 3.25
C ILE A 84 13.16 -16.35 4.15
N ALA A 85 13.23 -16.14 5.46
CA ALA A 85 13.67 -17.15 6.41
C ALA A 85 12.81 -18.42 6.32
N LYS A 86 11.49 -18.26 6.30
CA LYS A 86 10.55 -19.38 6.16
C LYS A 86 10.75 -20.16 4.84
N LYS A 87 10.89 -19.44 3.72
CA LYS A 87 11.10 -20.07 2.40
C LYS A 87 12.43 -20.78 2.29
N LEU A 88 13.49 -20.27 2.95
CA LEU A 88 14.77 -20.95 3.05
C LEU A 88 14.67 -22.25 3.87
N GLU A 89 13.97 -22.22 5.00
CA GLU A 89 13.73 -23.43 5.80
C GLU A 89 12.95 -24.49 5.00
N GLU A 90 11.91 -24.08 4.28
CA GLU A 90 11.13 -24.98 3.41
C GLU A 90 12.01 -25.61 2.30
N LYS A 91 12.91 -24.82 1.69
CA LYS A 91 13.86 -25.28 0.67
C LYS A 91 14.84 -26.29 1.26
N HIS A 92 15.45 -26.01 2.40
CA HIS A 92 16.37 -26.92 3.08
C HIS A 92 15.71 -28.24 3.49
N LEU A 93 14.47 -28.19 4.00
CA LEU A 93 13.71 -29.39 4.34
C LEU A 93 13.39 -30.26 3.12
N ALA A 94 13.25 -29.64 1.93
CA ALA A 94 13.04 -30.37 0.68
C ALA A 94 14.33 -31.03 0.16
N GLU A 95 15.49 -30.37 0.35
CA GLU A 95 16.81 -30.84 -0.08
C GLU A 95 17.41 -31.88 0.87
N ASP A 96 17.13 -31.82 2.17
CA ASP A 96 17.66 -32.74 3.20
C ASP A 96 17.15 -34.21 3.04
N LYS A 97 16.15 -34.41 2.17
CA LYS A 97 15.70 -35.75 1.75
C LYS A 97 16.59 -36.38 0.68
N SER A 98 17.53 -35.67 0.08
CA SER A 98 18.35 -36.12 -1.02
C SER A 98 19.87 -36.12 -0.75
N ASP A 99 20.44 -35.27 0.15
CA ASP A 99 21.87 -35.28 0.47
C ASP A 99 22.20 -34.52 1.78
N LYS A 100 22.90 -35.19 2.69
CA LYS A 100 23.34 -34.65 3.99
C LYS A 100 24.52 -33.69 3.87
N LYS A 101 24.33 -32.48 3.43
CA LYS A 101 25.23 -31.33 3.67
C LYS A 101 24.48 -30.02 3.62
N ALA A 102 23.82 -29.63 4.73
CA ALA A 102 23.34 -28.29 4.93
C ALA A 102 24.50 -27.29 4.86
N LYS A 103 24.59 -26.52 3.80
CA LYS A 103 25.53 -25.40 3.67
C LYS A 103 24.92 -24.20 4.36
N LYS A 104 25.49 -23.83 5.50
CA LYS A 104 25.23 -22.56 6.18
C LYS A 104 25.65 -21.41 5.25
N GLY A 105 24.71 -20.66 4.68
CA GLY A 105 25.00 -19.46 3.89
C GLY A 105 24.46 -19.41 2.46
N ASP A 106 23.32 -20.05 2.15
CA ASP A 106 22.72 -19.92 0.82
C ASP A 106 22.17 -18.51 0.61
N LYS A 107 22.80 -17.79 -0.32
CA LYS A 107 22.31 -16.47 -0.74
C LYS A 107 21.10 -16.66 -1.65
N VAL A 108 19.98 -16.05 -1.28
CA VAL A 108 18.78 -15.99 -2.12
C VAL A 108 19.08 -15.13 -3.35
N SER A 109 18.83 -15.65 -4.55
CA SER A 109 18.97 -14.84 -5.76
C SER A 109 17.87 -13.77 -5.84
N PRO A 110 18.10 -12.64 -6.51
CA PRO A 110 17.08 -11.63 -6.72
C PRO A 110 15.81 -12.18 -7.39
N GLU A 111 15.96 -13.16 -8.27
CA GLU A 111 14.87 -13.83 -8.99
C GLU A 111 14.04 -14.69 -8.04
N GLU A 112 14.68 -15.50 -7.19
CA GLU A 112 13.98 -16.30 -6.16
C GLU A 112 13.25 -15.41 -5.17
N TYR A 113 13.89 -14.32 -4.73
CA TYR A 113 13.28 -13.36 -3.82
C TYR A 113 12.02 -12.75 -4.44
N ALA A 114 12.11 -12.29 -5.68
CA ALA A 114 10.96 -11.72 -6.41
C ALA A 114 9.85 -12.76 -6.59
N ALA A 115 10.18 -14.00 -6.93
CA ALA A 115 9.21 -15.08 -7.11
C ALA A 115 8.46 -15.38 -5.80
N TRP A 116 9.15 -15.56 -4.69
CA TRP A 116 8.54 -15.86 -3.38
C TRP A 116 7.66 -14.73 -2.87
N THR A 117 8.07 -13.47 -3.08
CA THR A 117 7.28 -12.31 -2.67
C THR A 117 6.02 -12.13 -3.52
N CYS A 118 6.11 -12.38 -4.83
CA CYS A 118 4.94 -12.36 -5.73
C CYS A 118 3.97 -13.52 -5.45
N GLU A 119 4.50 -14.71 -5.15
CA GLU A 119 3.68 -15.86 -4.77
C GLU A 119 2.87 -15.58 -3.50
N THR A 120 3.51 -14.95 -2.52
CA THR A 120 2.92 -14.76 -1.19
C THR A 120 1.97 -13.57 -1.14
N TRP A 121 2.32 -12.41 -1.73
CA TRP A 121 1.59 -11.18 -1.54
C TRP A 121 0.93 -10.68 -2.82
N LEU A 122 -0.39 -10.59 -2.80
CA LEU A 122 -1.18 -10.16 -3.95
C LEU A 122 -0.83 -8.72 -4.38
N ASP A 123 -0.59 -7.81 -3.46
CA ASP A 123 -0.25 -6.42 -3.78
C ASP A 123 1.14 -6.27 -4.40
N VAL A 124 2.10 -7.14 -4.05
CA VAL A 124 3.42 -7.20 -4.69
C VAL A 124 3.26 -7.73 -6.12
N ARG A 125 2.52 -8.83 -6.30
CA ARG A 125 2.23 -9.41 -7.60
C ARG A 125 1.49 -8.44 -8.51
N SER A 126 0.58 -7.61 -7.95
CA SER A 126 -0.26 -6.65 -8.66
C SER A 126 0.45 -5.35 -9.00
N PHE A 127 1.01 -4.67 -7.99
CA PHE A 127 1.55 -3.31 -8.11
C PHE A 127 3.07 -3.25 -8.19
N GLY A 128 3.74 -4.34 -7.81
CA GLY A 128 5.18 -4.37 -7.64
C GLY A 128 5.64 -3.75 -6.32
N GLN A 129 6.92 -3.94 -6.03
CA GLN A 129 7.58 -3.43 -4.81
C GLN A 129 9.08 -3.31 -5.04
N VAL A 130 9.70 -2.33 -4.40
CA VAL A 130 11.15 -2.24 -4.28
C VAL A 130 11.55 -2.70 -2.88
N PHE A 131 12.33 -3.76 -2.81
CA PHE A 131 12.91 -4.30 -1.58
C PHE A 131 14.35 -3.81 -1.48
N ALA A 132 14.54 -2.68 -0.81
CA ALA A 132 15.85 -2.07 -0.57
C ALA A 132 15.98 -1.75 0.92
N PHE A 133 16.17 -2.80 1.72
CA PHE A 133 16.28 -2.65 3.18
C PHE A 133 17.75 -2.69 3.60
N ASN A 134 18.19 -1.63 4.30
CA ASN A 134 19.52 -1.58 4.93
C ASN A 134 19.49 -2.32 6.28
N ASN A 135 19.34 -3.64 6.27
CA ASN A 135 19.41 -4.43 7.49
C ASN A 135 20.86 -4.68 7.87
N LYS A 136 21.39 -3.91 8.84
CA LYS A 136 22.71 -4.18 9.46
C LYS A 136 22.75 -5.49 10.26
N LYS A 137 21.58 -6.10 10.53
CA LYS A 137 21.45 -7.32 11.34
C LYS A 137 21.43 -8.59 10.49
N ASP A 138 20.91 -8.55 9.27
CA ASP A 138 20.84 -9.72 8.38
C ASP A 138 21.98 -9.67 7.37
N LYS A 139 23.10 -10.31 7.70
CA LYS A 139 24.25 -10.45 6.79
C LYS A 139 23.91 -11.22 5.51
N GLU A 140 22.81 -11.98 5.49
CA GLU A 140 22.36 -12.81 4.38
C GLU A 140 21.46 -12.03 3.39
N ALA A 141 20.72 -11.03 3.87
CA ALA A 141 19.89 -10.12 3.05
C ALA A 141 20.52 -8.72 2.87
N ALA A 142 21.70 -8.48 3.43
CA ALA A 142 22.36 -7.18 3.42
C ALA A 142 22.84 -6.84 2.01
N GLY A 143 22.22 -5.81 1.42
CA GLY A 143 22.69 -5.16 0.19
C GLY A 143 22.05 -5.65 -1.12
N VAL A 144 21.06 -6.51 -1.09
CA VAL A 144 20.32 -6.89 -2.30
C VAL A 144 19.14 -5.91 -2.47
N SER A 145 19.19 -5.09 -3.50
CA SER A 145 18.04 -4.31 -3.93
C SER A 145 17.28 -5.11 -5.00
N VAL A 146 16.09 -5.60 -4.64
CA VAL A 146 15.22 -6.32 -5.56
C VAL A 146 14.04 -5.46 -5.94
N GLY A 147 13.88 -5.19 -7.24
CA GLY A 147 12.76 -4.45 -7.78
C GLY A 147 11.77 -5.37 -8.50
N VAL A 148 10.55 -5.45 -8.01
CA VAL A 148 9.44 -6.11 -8.69
C VAL A 148 8.58 -5.05 -9.35
N ARG A 149 8.33 -5.18 -10.65
CA ARG A 149 7.44 -4.31 -11.40
C ARG A 149 6.13 -5.04 -11.68
N GLY A 150 5.05 -4.59 -11.03
CA GLY A 150 3.73 -5.19 -11.19
C GLY A 150 3.03 -4.82 -12.50
N PRO A 151 2.04 -5.63 -12.92
CA PRO A 151 1.27 -5.42 -14.16
C PRO A 151 0.28 -4.27 -14.07
N ILE A 152 -0.20 -3.90 -12.88
CA ILE A 152 -1.26 -2.91 -12.70
C ILE A 152 -0.67 -1.51 -12.58
N SER A 153 -1.02 -0.65 -13.52
CA SER A 153 -0.74 0.78 -13.51
C SER A 153 -2.02 1.54 -13.20
N ILE A 154 -1.96 2.46 -12.22
CA ILE A 154 -3.07 3.35 -11.86
C ILE A 154 -2.57 4.77 -11.96
N HIS A 155 -3.31 5.61 -12.67
CA HIS A 155 -3.05 7.04 -12.76
C HIS A 155 -3.65 7.77 -11.55
N GLN A 156 -3.15 8.97 -11.28
CA GLN A 156 -3.81 9.92 -10.39
C GLN A 156 -5.24 10.17 -10.89
N ALA A 157 -6.19 10.20 -9.96
CA ALA A 157 -7.55 10.59 -10.29
C ALA A 157 -7.68 12.11 -10.30
N VAL A 158 -8.44 12.61 -11.26
CA VAL A 158 -8.76 14.03 -11.39
C VAL A 158 -10.28 14.16 -11.47
N SER A 159 -10.84 15.20 -10.85
CA SER A 159 -12.28 15.46 -10.95
C SER A 159 -12.65 15.95 -12.35
N ILE A 160 -13.85 15.60 -12.81
CA ILE A 160 -14.35 16.00 -14.14
C ILE A 160 -14.57 17.52 -14.20
N ASP A 161 -15.04 18.10 -13.10
CA ASP A 161 -15.26 19.53 -12.94
C ASP A 161 -14.47 20.06 -11.75
N PRO A 162 -14.16 21.38 -11.68
CA PRO A 162 -13.62 22.01 -10.49
C PRO A 162 -14.49 21.73 -9.26
N VAL A 163 -13.84 21.49 -8.12
CA VAL A 163 -14.51 21.11 -6.88
C VAL A 163 -14.55 22.25 -5.87
N GLU A 164 -15.62 22.34 -5.09
CA GLU A 164 -15.76 23.27 -3.99
C GLU A 164 -15.27 22.62 -2.69
N VAL A 165 -14.23 23.21 -2.06
CA VAL A 165 -13.73 22.79 -0.75
C VAL A 165 -14.41 23.59 0.35
N CYS A 166 -15.20 22.90 1.17
CA CYS A 166 -15.85 23.46 2.36
C CYS A 166 -14.99 23.24 3.60
N SER A 167 -14.93 24.24 4.46
CA SER A 167 -14.19 24.21 5.73
C SER A 167 -15.15 24.37 6.90
N TYR A 168 -15.10 23.44 7.84
CA TYR A 168 -15.96 23.45 9.02
C TYR A 168 -15.10 23.49 10.28
N GLN A 169 -15.43 24.37 11.19
CA GLN A 169 -14.85 24.37 12.52
C GLN A 169 -15.47 23.23 13.33
N ILE A 170 -14.64 22.47 14.01
CA ILE A 170 -15.02 21.42 14.95
C ILE A 170 -14.46 21.73 16.33
N THR A 171 -15.19 21.35 17.38
CA THR A 171 -14.74 21.49 18.76
C THR A 171 -14.79 20.15 19.46
N LYS A 172 -13.82 19.88 20.33
CA LYS A 172 -13.86 18.69 21.20
C LYS A 172 -14.96 18.85 22.23
N SER A 173 -15.65 17.78 22.56
CA SER A 173 -16.66 17.74 23.63
C SER A 173 -16.05 17.52 25.00
N VAL A 174 -14.81 16.97 25.07
CA VAL A 174 -14.09 16.65 26.31
C VAL A 174 -12.65 17.13 26.24
N ASN A 175 -12.05 17.42 27.40
CA ASN A 175 -10.62 17.74 27.49
C ASN A 175 -9.79 16.45 27.32
N GLY A 176 -8.66 16.53 26.60
CA GLY A 176 -7.72 15.42 26.45
C GLY A 176 -6.83 15.25 27.69
N GLU A 177 -6.53 16.33 28.40
CA GLU A 177 -5.70 16.37 29.61
C GLU A 177 -6.20 17.43 30.57
N ASN A 178 -6.11 17.18 31.88
CA ASN A 178 -6.30 18.19 32.91
C ASN A 178 -4.98 18.97 33.04
N LYS A 179 -4.94 20.20 32.56
CA LYS A 179 -3.84 21.14 32.88
C LYS A 179 -4.11 21.76 34.21
N ASP A 180 -3.10 21.72 35.08
CA ASP A 180 -3.04 22.20 36.47
C ASP A 180 -4.13 23.22 36.86
N GLY A 181 -5.11 22.78 37.62
CA GLY A 181 -6.00 23.64 38.41
C GLY A 181 -7.06 24.44 37.67
N LYS A 182 -7.24 24.25 36.35
CA LYS A 182 -8.34 24.90 35.58
C LYS A 182 -9.36 23.87 35.13
N GLU A 183 -10.48 23.86 35.84
CA GLU A 183 -11.71 23.23 35.35
C GLU A 183 -12.27 24.06 34.20
N GLY A 184 -12.24 23.52 32.99
CA GLY A 184 -12.87 24.15 31.82
C GLY A 184 -12.20 23.73 30.49
N LYS A 185 -12.92 23.94 29.41
CA LYS A 185 -12.41 23.69 28.04
C LYS A 185 -11.27 24.67 27.72
N SER A 186 -10.12 24.12 27.33
CA SER A 186 -8.97 24.90 26.86
C SER A 186 -9.25 25.45 25.44
N SER A 187 -8.62 26.59 25.09
CA SER A 187 -8.74 27.22 23.76
C SER A 187 -8.20 26.39 22.59
N ASP A 188 -7.42 25.32 22.89
CA ASP A 188 -6.85 24.38 21.94
C ASP A 188 -7.78 23.19 21.58
N THR A 189 -9.06 23.28 21.97
CA THR A 189 -10.08 22.26 21.68
C THR A 189 -10.74 22.41 20.31
N MET A 190 -10.35 23.41 19.53
CA MET A 190 -10.90 23.68 18.21
C MET A 190 -10.02 23.06 17.11
N GLY A 191 -10.65 22.59 16.06
CA GLY A 191 -10.01 22.09 14.85
C GLY A 191 -10.79 22.49 13.61
N MET A 192 -10.16 22.27 12.44
CA MET A 192 -10.81 22.49 11.15
C MET A 192 -10.95 21.15 10.43
N LYS A 193 -12.10 20.94 9.81
CA LYS A 193 -12.37 19.82 8.92
C LYS A 193 -12.65 20.35 7.53
N HIS A 194 -11.93 19.82 6.54
CA HIS A 194 -12.04 20.24 5.15
C HIS A 194 -12.59 19.09 4.32
N MET A 195 -13.57 19.37 3.47
CA MET A 195 -14.27 18.37 2.66
C MET A 195 -14.58 18.93 1.28
N ILE A 196 -14.65 18.05 0.29
CA ILE A 196 -15.26 18.35 -1.01
C ILE A 196 -16.79 18.33 -0.83
N LYS A 197 -17.46 19.37 -1.28
CA LYS A 197 -18.92 19.44 -1.27
C LYS A 197 -19.54 18.37 -2.15
N PHE A 198 -19.07 18.31 -3.39
CA PHE A 198 -19.34 17.26 -4.37
C PHE A 198 -18.27 17.27 -5.46
N GLY A 199 -17.92 16.09 -5.98
CA GLY A 199 -17.04 15.92 -7.14
C GLY A 199 -17.15 14.51 -7.70
N MET A 200 -17.06 14.40 -9.02
CA MET A 200 -16.92 13.14 -9.73
C MET A 200 -15.47 13.01 -10.20
N TYR A 201 -14.80 11.95 -9.81
CA TYR A 201 -13.38 11.69 -10.11
C TYR A 201 -13.25 10.56 -11.11
N GLU A 202 -12.39 10.74 -12.10
CA GLU A 202 -12.03 9.73 -13.09
C GLU A 202 -10.68 9.10 -12.71
N ILE A 203 -10.63 7.78 -12.60
CA ILE A 203 -9.42 6.97 -12.37
C ILE A 203 -9.17 6.14 -13.61
N LYS A 204 -8.01 6.32 -14.25
CA LYS A 204 -7.57 5.49 -15.39
C LYS A 204 -6.52 4.49 -14.94
N GLY A 205 -6.56 3.29 -15.52
CA GLY A 205 -5.57 2.27 -15.25
C GLY A 205 -5.47 1.25 -16.36
N ALA A 206 -4.40 0.45 -16.28
CA ALA A 206 -4.15 -0.62 -17.24
C ALA A 206 -3.47 -1.80 -16.55
N ILE A 207 -3.72 -3.01 -17.06
CA ILE A 207 -3.06 -4.24 -16.63
C ILE A 207 -2.30 -4.81 -17.84
N ASN A 208 -0.98 -4.97 -17.68
CA ASN A 208 -0.06 -5.35 -18.75
C ASN A 208 0.28 -6.84 -18.68
N VAL A 209 0.02 -7.58 -19.77
CA VAL A 209 0.26 -9.03 -19.86
C VAL A 209 1.75 -9.40 -19.69
N GLN A 210 2.67 -8.64 -20.29
CA GLN A 210 4.09 -8.95 -20.20
C GLN A 210 4.64 -8.82 -18.78
N LEU A 211 4.11 -7.89 -18.00
CA LEU A 211 4.44 -7.74 -16.59
C LEU A 211 3.72 -8.78 -15.72
N ALA A 212 2.49 -9.15 -16.08
CA ALA A 212 1.75 -10.24 -15.44
C ALA A 212 2.51 -11.57 -15.55
N THR A 213 3.08 -11.86 -16.70
CA THR A 213 3.93 -13.05 -16.90
C THR A 213 5.14 -13.06 -15.97
N LYS A 214 5.74 -11.90 -15.68
CA LYS A 214 6.90 -11.81 -14.78
C LYS A 214 6.56 -11.98 -13.31
N THR A 215 5.37 -11.55 -12.90
CA THR A 215 4.93 -11.59 -11.49
C THR A 215 4.05 -12.80 -11.16
N GLY A 216 3.59 -13.53 -12.18
CA GLY A 216 2.62 -14.62 -12.02
C GLY A 216 1.19 -14.13 -11.76
N PHE A 217 0.87 -12.88 -12.13
CA PHE A 217 -0.49 -12.33 -12.00
C PHE A 217 -1.45 -13.04 -12.96
N THR A 218 -2.59 -13.49 -12.45
CA THR A 218 -3.53 -14.37 -13.14
C THR A 218 -4.81 -13.67 -13.56
N ASP A 219 -5.64 -14.34 -14.35
CA ASP A 219 -7.00 -13.88 -14.71
C ASP A 219 -7.95 -13.86 -13.48
N GLU A 220 -7.62 -14.61 -12.42
CA GLU A 220 -8.41 -14.69 -11.18
C GLU A 220 -8.03 -13.63 -10.16
N ASP A 221 -6.81 -13.06 -10.24
CA ASP A 221 -6.33 -11.99 -9.36
C ASP A 221 -7.06 -10.67 -9.65
#